data_b13b97659ad996910ff009036656638b
#
_entry.id   b13b97659ad996910ff009036656638b
#
_cell.length_a   1.000
_cell.length_b   1.000
_cell.length_c   1.000
_cell.angle_alpha   90.00
_cell.angle_beta   90.00
_cell.angle_gamma   90.00
#
_symmetry.space_group_name_H-M   'P 1'
#
loop_
_entity.id
_entity.type
_entity.pdbx_description
1 polymer ?
#
loop_
_entity_poly.entity_id
_entity_poly.type
_entity_poly.pdbx_seq_one_letter_code
_entity_poly.pdbx_strand_id
1 'polypeptide(L)'
;MYIAENWKDYELLDTSDGERLERWGKYILVRPDPQVIWNGKREHKLWNKADGVYRRSNKGGGAWVKNDVPEKWTINYGSLTFNLKPMGFKHTGLFPEQAANWDWFSNLIKERKKQGKTVKVLNLFAYTGGATAAAAQAGAEVVHVDASKGMVACAKENLASSGLADAPVRYIVDDCRKFVEREIRRGNKYDGIIMDPPSYGKGPKGEIWKLEDAVCDFVSLCEKVLSDDPLFMLINSYTTGLSPLTMGYVLDIEIVKKHGGKAETGELALPVTQTKSFLPCGASARWVADNK
;
A
#
# COMPACT_ATOMS: atom_id res chain seq x y z
N MET A 1 7.03 -13.10 -7.35
CA MET A 1 7.56 -11.86 -6.75
C MET A 1 7.02 -10.69 -7.55
N TYR A 2 6.55 -9.65 -6.89
CA TYR A 2 6.04 -8.42 -7.51
C TYR A 2 7.04 -7.29 -7.23
N ILE A 3 7.73 -6.82 -8.26
CA ILE A 3 8.87 -5.90 -8.12
C ILE A 3 8.45 -4.50 -8.54
N ALA A 4 8.71 -3.51 -7.67
CA ALA A 4 8.47 -2.10 -7.96
C ALA A 4 9.73 -1.47 -8.60
N GLU A 5 9.93 -1.70 -9.89
CA GLU A 5 11.15 -1.31 -10.64
C GLU A 5 11.01 -0.02 -11.46
N ASN A 6 9.78 0.53 -11.59
CA ASN A 6 9.52 1.67 -12.47
C ASN A 6 9.74 3.05 -11.82
N TRP A 7 10.29 3.09 -10.61
CA TRP A 7 10.60 4.33 -9.92
C TRP A 7 11.75 5.10 -10.59
N LYS A 8 11.59 6.42 -10.74
CA LYS A 8 12.66 7.35 -11.13
C LYS A 8 13.12 8.22 -9.97
N ASP A 9 12.18 8.66 -9.13
CA ASP A 9 12.43 9.54 -8.00
C ASP A 9 12.69 8.80 -6.68
N TYR A 10 12.51 7.48 -6.66
CA TYR A 10 12.86 6.63 -5.52
C TYR A 10 13.87 5.56 -5.94
N GLU A 11 14.78 5.21 -5.04
CA GLU A 11 15.75 4.14 -5.24
C GLU A 11 16.20 3.55 -3.90
N LEU A 12 16.18 2.23 -3.79
CA LEU A 12 16.80 1.52 -2.69
C LEU A 12 18.26 1.28 -3.07
N LEU A 13 19.16 2.08 -2.48
CA LEU A 13 20.57 2.10 -2.82
C LEU A 13 21.34 0.91 -2.25
N ASP A 14 21.10 0.60 -0.95
CA ASP A 14 21.82 -0.44 -0.22
C ASP A 14 21.05 -0.89 1.02
N THR A 15 21.39 -2.06 1.56
CA THR A 15 20.78 -2.63 2.77
C THR A 15 21.85 -3.34 3.63
N SER A 16 21.93 -3.02 4.91
CA SER A 16 22.86 -3.66 5.85
C SER A 16 22.48 -3.37 7.30
N ASP A 17 22.78 -4.31 8.19
CA ASP A 17 22.70 -4.15 9.66
C ASP A 17 21.34 -3.63 10.15
N GLY A 18 20.26 -4.20 9.64
CA GLY A 18 18.90 -3.82 10.04
C GLY A 18 18.39 -2.50 9.44
N GLU A 19 19.11 -1.94 8.46
CA GLU A 19 18.80 -0.66 7.87
C GLU A 19 18.80 -0.69 6.34
N ARG A 20 18.08 0.24 5.74
CA ARG A 20 18.06 0.52 4.32
C ARG A 20 18.51 1.95 4.04
N LEU A 21 19.33 2.10 3.02
CA LEU A 21 19.78 3.36 2.45
C LEU A 21 18.95 3.66 1.22
N GLU A 22 18.26 4.78 1.19
CA GLU A 22 17.28 5.12 0.18
C GLU A 22 17.51 6.51 -0.38
N ARG A 23 17.22 6.69 -1.66
CA ARG A 23 17.08 8.00 -2.30
C ARG A 23 15.59 8.32 -2.49
N TRP A 24 15.17 9.49 -2.00
CA TRP A 24 13.81 10.01 -2.10
C TRP A 24 13.85 11.38 -2.80
N GLY A 25 13.74 11.39 -4.12
CA GLY A 25 14.05 12.56 -4.94
C GLY A 25 15.54 12.89 -4.87
N LYS A 26 15.88 14.03 -4.31
CA LYS A 26 17.28 14.44 -4.07
C LYS A 26 17.82 14.09 -2.67
N TYR A 27 16.97 13.62 -1.75
CA TYR A 27 17.33 13.36 -0.36
C TYR A 27 17.69 11.90 -0.13
N ILE A 28 18.69 11.67 0.70
CA ILE A 28 19.18 10.36 1.10
C ILE A 28 18.76 10.09 2.52
N LEU A 29 18.05 8.96 2.72
CA LEU A 29 17.52 8.55 4.01
C LEU A 29 18.12 7.21 4.45
N VAL A 30 18.37 7.08 5.76
CA VAL A 30 18.67 5.81 6.42
C VAL A 30 17.54 5.50 7.39
N ARG A 31 16.90 4.35 7.20
CA ARG A 31 15.76 3.94 8.01
C ARG A 31 15.88 2.47 8.40
N PRO A 32 15.40 2.07 9.60
CA PRO A 32 15.41 0.67 10.01
C PRO A 32 14.43 -0.16 9.19
N ASP A 33 14.85 -1.36 8.84
CA ASP A 33 14.00 -2.35 8.20
C ASP A 33 14.18 -3.73 8.88
N PRO A 34 13.11 -4.34 9.42
CA PRO A 34 13.19 -5.63 10.09
C PRO A 34 13.48 -6.80 9.15
N GLN A 35 13.30 -6.63 7.84
CA GLN A 35 13.63 -7.67 6.86
C GLN A 35 15.14 -7.76 6.60
N VAL A 36 15.88 -6.68 6.88
CA VAL A 36 17.34 -6.63 6.70
C VAL A 36 18.01 -7.31 7.91
N ILE A 37 18.03 -8.64 7.90
CA ILE A 37 18.63 -9.45 8.97
C ILE A 37 20.10 -9.81 8.72
N TRP A 38 20.61 -9.45 7.56
CA TRP A 38 22.00 -9.68 7.17
C TRP A 38 22.90 -8.53 7.62
N ASN A 39 24.12 -8.90 7.97
CA ASN A 39 25.21 -7.98 8.29
C ASN A 39 26.15 -7.93 7.09
N GLY A 40 26.58 -6.76 6.70
CA GLY A 40 27.48 -6.56 5.58
C GLY A 40 28.27 -5.29 5.69
N LYS A 41 29.26 -5.14 4.82
CA LYS A 41 29.96 -3.87 4.70
C LYS A 41 29.03 -2.85 4.06
N ARG A 42 28.88 -1.69 4.69
CA ARG A 42 28.17 -0.52 4.13
C ARG A 42 29.04 0.11 3.04
N GLU A 43 29.10 -0.54 1.88
CA GLU A 43 30.04 -0.15 0.80
C GLU A 43 29.56 1.09 0.03
N HIS A 44 28.24 1.33 0.01
CA HIS A 44 27.72 2.49 -0.69
C HIS A 44 28.13 3.80 0.00
N LYS A 45 28.81 4.69 -0.73
CA LYS A 45 29.40 5.93 -0.19
C LYS A 45 28.41 6.90 0.48
N LEU A 46 27.12 6.79 0.19
CA LEU A 46 26.09 7.67 0.72
C LEU A 46 25.63 7.28 2.14
N TRP A 47 26.02 6.13 2.69
CA TRP A 47 25.73 5.79 4.09
C TRP A 47 26.17 6.87 5.08
N ASN A 48 27.31 7.52 4.81
CA ASN A 48 27.89 8.58 5.64
C ASN A 48 27.42 9.99 5.23
N LYS A 49 26.57 10.10 4.19
CA LYS A 49 26.10 11.38 3.64
C LYS A 49 24.58 11.49 3.64
N ALA A 50 23.89 10.65 4.44
CA ALA A 50 22.45 10.70 4.54
C ALA A 50 21.96 12.07 5.06
N ASP A 51 20.89 12.60 4.47
CA ASP A 51 20.22 13.83 4.88
C ASP A 51 19.28 13.58 6.07
N GLY A 52 18.69 12.38 6.15
CA GLY A 52 17.82 11.97 7.24
C GLY A 52 18.19 10.57 7.75
N VAL A 53 18.25 10.43 9.07
CA VAL A 53 18.54 9.16 9.75
C VAL A 53 17.54 8.93 10.86
N TYR A 54 16.74 7.87 10.74
CA TYR A 54 15.82 7.45 11.80
C TYR A 54 16.41 6.28 12.59
N ARG A 55 16.42 6.39 13.91
CA ARG A 55 16.89 5.31 14.82
C ARG A 55 15.75 4.81 15.69
N ARG A 56 15.65 3.49 15.84
CA ARG A 56 14.73 2.88 16.80
C ARG A 56 15.21 3.09 18.23
N SER A 57 14.27 3.28 19.13
CA SER A 57 14.52 3.26 20.57
C SER A 57 14.35 1.84 21.12
N ASN A 58 15.17 1.45 22.09
CA ASN A 58 15.04 0.17 22.81
C ASN A 58 13.73 0.08 23.64
N LYS A 59 13.05 1.22 23.85
CA LYS A 59 11.77 1.30 24.59
C LYS A 59 10.54 1.32 23.68
N GLY A 60 10.73 1.04 22.37
CA GLY A 60 9.72 1.18 21.33
C GLY A 60 9.71 2.58 20.70
N GLY A 61 9.17 2.69 19.47
CA GLY A 61 9.22 3.92 18.69
C GLY A 61 10.61 4.26 18.17
N GLY A 62 10.97 5.53 18.13
CA GLY A 62 12.25 6.04 17.66
C GLY A 62 12.19 7.52 17.32
N ALA A 63 13.27 8.05 16.75
CA ALA A 63 13.36 9.45 16.34
C ALA A 63 14.26 9.64 15.12
N TRP A 64 14.05 10.72 14.41
CA TRP A 64 14.99 11.25 13.43
C TRP A 64 16.16 11.87 14.16
N VAL A 65 17.29 11.18 14.22
CA VAL A 65 18.53 11.65 14.90
C VAL A 65 19.33 12.59 14.01
N LYS A 66 19.10 12.54 12.70
CA LYS A 66 19.50 13.53 11.71
C LYS A 66 18.30 13.85 10.84
N ASN A 67 18.02 15.13 10.61
CA ASN A 67 16.86 15.56 9.84
C ASN A 67 17.17 16.86 9.10
N ASP A 68 18.04 16.76 8.11
CA ASP A 68 18.42 17.87 7.22
C ASP A 68 17.51 17.93 5.96
N VAL A 69 16.40 17.16 6.00
CA VAL A 69 15.38 17.22 4.96
C VAL A 69 14.33 18.30 5.28
N PRO A 70 13.64 18.86 4.28
CA PRO A 70 12.57 19.85 4.54
C PRO A 70 11.38 19.19 5.25
N GLU A 71 10.52 20.02 5.85
CA GLU A 71 9.28 19.55 6.45
C GLU A 71 8.38 18.81 5.48
N LYS A 72 8.40 19.23 4.20
CA LYS A 72 7.69 18.55 3.09
C LYS A 72 8.54 18.62 1.82
N TRP A 73 8.51 17.54 1.04
CA TRP A 73 9.02 17.50 -0.34
C TRP A 73 8.16 16.57 -1.17
N THR A 74 8.38 16.52 -2.46
CA THR A 74 7.61 15.66 -3.36
C THR A 74 8.51 14.70 -4.12
N ILE A 75 7.95 13.54 -4.49
CA ILE A 75 8.48 12.63 -5.49
C ILE A 75 7.37 12.22 -6.45
N ASN A 76 7.77 11.77 -7.64
CA ASN A 76 6.84 11.36 -8.68
C ASN A 76 6.94 9.86 -8.96
N TYR A 77 5.79 9.27 -9.27
CA TYR A 77 5.69 7.96 -9.90
C TYR A 77 4.86 8.09 -11.19
N GLY A 78 5.53 8.05 -12.34
CA GLY A 78 4.89 8.45 -13.59
C GLY A 78 4.40 9.89 -13.51
N SER A 79 3.10 10.11 -13.69
CA SER A 79 2.44 11.41 -13.54
C SER A 79 1.82 11.65 -12.15
N LEU A 80 1.93 10.70 -11.24
CA LEU A 80 1.50 10.89 -9.85
C LEU A 80 2.56 11.63 -9.04
N THR A 81 2.13 12.58 -8.22
CA THR A 81 2.99 13.35 -7.31
C THR A 81 2.59 13.07 -5.86
N PHE A 82 3.55 12.66 -5.05
CA PHE A 82 3.35 12.34 -3.65
C PHE A 82 4.07 13.31 -2.73
N ASN A 83 3.33 13.85 -1.75
CA ASN A 83 3.87 14.71 -0.71
C ASN A 83 4.45 13.84 0.41
N LEU A 84 5.69 14.07 0.73
CA LEU A 84 6.44 13.35 1.74
C LEU A 84 6.82 14.27 2.89
N LYS A 85 6.99 13.70 4.07
CA LYS A 85 7.51 14.38 5.26
C LYS A 85 8.11 13.38 6.25
N PRO A 86 9.10 13.75 7.06
CA PRO A 86 9.49 12.94 8.20
C PRO A 86 8.31 12.84 9.17
N MET A 87 7.82 11.62 9.40
CA MET A 87 6.75 11.40 10.37
C MET A 87 7.33 11.13 11.76
N GLY A 88 6.51 11.15 12.81
CA GLY A 88 6.91 10.81 14.17
C GLY A 88 7.40 9.37 14.36
N PHE A 89 7.37 8.58 13.31
CA PHE A 89 7.92 7.22 13.20
C PHE A 89 8.69 7.08 11.88
N LYS A 90 9.30 5.93 11.60
CA LYS A 90 10.22 5.73 10.46
C LYS A 90 9.64 6.03 9.05
N HIS A 91 8.34 6.22 8.92
CA HIS A 91 7.68 6.38 7.63
C HIS A 91 7.79 7.81 7.11
N THR A 92 7.70 7.95 5.79
CA THR A 92 7.77 9.22 5.07
C THR A 92 6.45 9.60 4.40
N GLY A 93 5.43 8.74 4.54
CA GLY A 93 4.12 8.93 3.95
C GLY A 93 3.85 8.10 2.69
N LEU A 94 4.81 7.27 2.27
CA LEU A 94 4.62 6.41 1.10
C LEU A 94 5.34 5.07 1.28
N PHE A 95 4.81 4.03 0.62
CA PHE A 95 5.39 2.69 0.52
C PHE A 95 5.72 2.42 -0.95
N PRO A 96 6.99 2.61 -1.37
CA PRO A 96 7.37 2.53 -2.78
C PRO A 96 7.14 1.16 -3.41
N GLU A 97 7.27 0.09 -2.64
CA GLU A 97 7.02 -1.29 -3.08
C GLU A 97 5.60 -1.51 -3.59
N GLN A 98 4.64 -0.72 -3.11
CA GLN A 98 3.25 -0.79 -3.55
C GLN A 98 3.03 -0.37 -5.01
N ALA A 99 4.01 0.28 -5.64
CA ALA A 99 3.93 0.65 -7.05
C ALA A 99 3.73 -0.57 -7.97
N ALA A 100 4.26 -1.74 -7.59
CA ALA A 100 4.00 -2.99 -8.32
C ALA A 100 2.51 -3.38 -8.33
N ASN A 101 1.78 -3.05 -7.26
CA ASN A 101 0.34 -3.25 -7.20
C ASN A 101 -0.42 -2.14 -7.95
N TRP A 102 0.07 -0.88 -7.86
CA TRP A 102 -0.55 0.23 -8.57
C TRP A 102 -0.55 -0.01 -10.09
N ASP A 103 0.57 -0.46 -10.64
CA ASP A 103 0.68 -0.80 -12.06
C ASP A 103 -0.28 -1.92 -12.45
N TRP A 104 -0.33 -2.98 -11.63
CA TRP A 104 -1.18 -4.14 -11.88
C TRP A 104 -2.66 -3.76 -11.96
N PHE A 105 -3.24 -3.20 -10.90
CA PHE A 105 -4.67 -2.89 -10.93
C PHE A 105 -5.03 -1.72 -11.85
N SER A 106 -4.10 -0.77 -12.06
CA SER A 106 -4.32 0.31 -13.02
C SER A 106 -4.48 -0.20 -14.44
N ASN A 107 -3.73 -1.23 -14.83
CA ASN A 107 -3.88 -1.86 -16.13
C ASN A 107 -5.25 -2.54 -16.26
N LEU A 108 -5.71 -3.27 -15.25
CA LEU A 108 -7.04 -3.89 -15.23
C LEU A 108 -8.16 -2.83 -15.37
N ILE A 109 -8.06 -1.73 -14.62
CA ILE A 109 -9.02 -0.63 -14.68
C ILE A 109 -9.03 -0.01 -16.08
N LYS A 110 -7.87 0.31 -16.66
CA LYS A 110 -7.76 0.88 -18.00
C LYS A 110 -8.37 -0.02 -19.08
N GLU A 111 -8.11 -1.32 -19.03
CA GLU A 111 -8.69 -2.27 -19.98
C GLU A 111 -10.22 -2.34 -19.85
N ARG A 112 -10.75 -2.38 -18.63
CA ARG A 112 -12.21 -2.35 -18.40
C ARG A 112 -12.83 -1.03 -18.91
N LYS A 113 -12.14 0.11 -18.72
CA LYS A 113 -12.56 1.42 -19.23
C LYS A 113 -12.58 1.50 -20.75
N LYS A 114 -11.62 0.88 -21.45
CA LYS A 114 -11.63 0.78 -22.93
C LYS A 114 -12.87 0.06 -23.47
N GLN A 115 -13.46 -0.84 -22.68
CA GLN A 115 -14.70 -1.53 -23.00
C GLN A 115 -15.96 -0.66 -22.75
N GLY A 116 -15.79 0.61 -22.38
CA GLY A 116 -16.90 1.54 -22.08
C GLY A 116 -17.54 1.33 -20.71
N LYS A 117 -17.00 0.43 -19.86
CA LYS A 117 -17.54 0.14 -18.53
C LYS A 117 -17.01 1.14 -17.50
N THR A 118 -17.85 1.53 -16.53
CA THR A 118 -17.38 2.22 -15.31
C THR A 118 -16.68 1.23 -14.39
N VAL A 119 -15.76 1.73 -13.55
CA VAL A 119 -15.08 0.91 -12.53
C VAL A 119 -15.17 1.63 -11.21
N LYS A 120 -15.77 0.99 -10.19
CA LYS A 120 -15.84 1.48 -8.82
C LYS A 120 -14.88 0.70 -7.95
N VAL A 121 -13.96 1.39 -7.28
CA VAL A 121 -12.94 0.78 -6.42
C VAL A 121 -13.15 1.19 -4.97
N LEU A 122 -13.18 0.21 -4.08
CA LEU A 122 -13.15 0.40 -2.64
C LEU A 122 -11.72 0.20 -2.14
N ASN A 123 -11.09 1.26 -1.61
CA ASN A 123 -9.76 1.21 -1.02
C ASN A 123 -9.88 1.33 0.50
N LEU A 124 -9.57 0.26 1.21
CA LEU A 124 -9.66 0.11 2.66
C LEU A 124 -8.27 0.17 3.30
N PHE A 125 -8.16 0.78 4.49
CA PHE A 125 -6.89 1.09 5.14
C PHE A 125 -6.00 1.93 4.22
N ALA A 126 -6.64 2.92 3.58
CA ALA A 126 -6.13 3.54 2.37
C ALA A 126 -4.96 4.53 2.60
N TYR A 127 -4.59 4.77 3.89
CA TYR A 127 -3.44 5.55 4.32
C TYR A 127 -3.37 6.92 3.62
N THR A 128 -2.22 7.30 3.06
CA THR A 128 -2.00 8.57 2.35
C THR A 128 -2.46 8.57 0.89
N GLY A 129 -3.16 7.51 0.46
CA GLY A 129 -3.87 7.45 -0.80
C GLY A 129 -3.03 7.13 -2.03
N GLY A 130 -1.88 6.46 -1.90
CA GLY A 130 -1.08 6.04 -3.07
C GLY A 130 -1.89 5.17 -4.03
N ALA A 131 -2.53 4.11 -3.53
CA ALA A 131 -3.41 3.25 -4.33
C ALA A 131 -4.66 3.99 -4.84
N THR A 132 -5.20 4.93 -4.05
CA THR A 132 -6.33 5.78 -4.46
C THR A 132 -5.97 6.65 -5.67
N ALA A 133 -4.79 7.30 -5.62
CA ALA A 133 -4.32 8.15 -6.72
C ALA A 133 -4.10 7.33 -7.99
N ALA A 134 -3.48 6.15 -7.88
CA ALA A 134 -3.26 5.25 -9.02
C ALA A 134 -4.57 4.75 -9.64
N ALA A 135 -5.56 4.34 -8.82
CA ALA A 135 -6.86 3.90 -9.30
C ALA A 135 -7.66 5.04 -9.95
N ALA A 136 -7.67 6.23 -9.34
CA ALA A 136 -8.33 7.42 -9.90
C ALA A 136 -7.69 7.86 -11.22
N GLN A 137 -6.35 7.85 -11.31
CA GLN A 137 -5.63 8.16 -12.56
C GLN A 137 -5.95 7.15 -13.68
N ALA A 138 -6.17 5.89 -13.32
CA ALA A 138 -6.60 4.86 -14.27
C ALA A 138 -8.07 5.03 -14.72
N GLY A 139 -8.83 5.94 -14.12
CA GLY A 139 -10.21 6.30 -14.48
C GLY A 139 -11.29 5.65 -13.62
N ALA A 140 -10.94 5.10 -12.45
CA ALA A 140 -11.92 4.56 -11.52
C ALA A 140 -12.62 5.66 -10.68
N GLU A 141 -13.86 5.38 -10.28
CA GLU A 141 -14.49 6.04 -9.15
C GLU A 141 -13.99 5.36 -7.86
N VAL A 142 -13.45 6.11 -6.91
CA VAL A 142 -12.80 5.51 -5.75
C VAL A 142 -13.48 5.92 -4.46
N VAL A 143 -13.74 4.96 -3.59
CA VAL A 143 -14.07 5.21 -2.19
C VAL A 143 -12.83 4.91 -1.34
N HIS A 144 -12.25 5.96 -0.78
CA HIS A 144 -11.06 5.93 0.07
C HIS A 144 -11.48 5.91 1.54
N VAL A 145 -11.15 4.85 2.27
CA VAL A 145 -11.53 4.67 3.67
C VAL A 145 -10.29 4.49 4.53
N ASP A 146 -10.12 5.35 5.52
CA ASP A 146 -9.09 5.23 6.54
C ASP A 146 -9.60 5.79 7.87
N ALA A 147 -9.21 5.18 8.98
CA ALA A 147 -9.65 5.63 10.31
C ALA A 147 -8.95 6.95 10.76
N SER A 148 -7.81 7.29 10.16
CA SER A 148 -7.04 8.48 10.50
C SER A 148 -7.45 9.69 9.65
N LYS A 149 -8.06 10.69 10.29
CA LYS A 149 -8.39 11.96 9.63
C LYS A 149 -7.16 12.62 8.97
N GLY A 150 -5.99 12.50 9.62
CA GLY A 150 -4.74 13.05 9.09
C GLY A 150 -4.28 12.34 7.82
N MET A 151 -4.43 11.01 7.73
CA MET A 151 -4.07 10.26 6.53
C MET A 151 -5.03 10.55 5.37
N VAL A 152 -6.32 10.66 5.65
CA VAL A 152 -7.33 11.08 4.65
C VAL A 152 -7.06 12.49 4.12
N ALA A 153 -6.61 13.42 4.98
CA ALA A 153 -6.20 14.75 4.53
C ALA A 153 -4.95 14.69 3.62
N CYS A 154 -3.94 13.89 3.99
CA CYS A 154 -2.77 13.65 3.14
C CYS A 154 -3.15 13.04 1.78
N ALA A 155 -4.12 12.12 1.76
CA ALA A 155 -4.61 11.54 0.51
C ALA A 155 -5.21 12.62 -0.43
N LYS A 156 -6.00 13.55 0.11
CA LYS A 156 -6.52 14.69 -0.67
C LYS A 156 -5.41 15.57 -1.22
N GLU A 157 -4.38 15.85 -0.40
CA GLU A 157 -3.21 16.62 -0.84
C GLU A 157 -2.47 15.90 -1.97
N ASN A 158 -2.27 14.57 -1.87
CA ASN A 158 -1.60 13.77 -2.89
C ASN A 158 -2.36 13.74 -4.22
N LEU A 159 -3.69 13.59 -4.17
CA LEU A 159 -4.50 13.66 -5.39
C LEU A 159 -4.46 15.06 -6.01
N ALA A 160 -4.57 16.12 -5.22
CA ALA A 160 -4.47 17.49 -5.73
C ALA A 160 -3.10 17.75 -6.37
N SER A 161 -1.99 17.33 -5.73
CA SER A 161 -0.64 17.45 -6.29
C SER A 161 -0.44 16.64 -7.57
N SER A 162 -1.21 15.56 -7.73
CA SER A 162 -1.22 14.71 -8.94
C SER A 162 -2.14 15.23 -10.06
N GLY A 163 -2.76 16.41 -9.91
CA GLY A 163 -3.73 16.94 -10.87
C GLY A 163 -5.08 16.21 -10.87
N LEU A 164 -5.40 15.49 -9.78
CA LEU A 164 -6.59 14.68 -9.62
C LEU A 164 -7.57 15.26 -8.58
N ALA A 165 -7.54 16.57 -8.34
CA ALA A 165 -8.40 17.21 -7.34
C ALA A 165 -9.90 17.00 -7.62
N ASP A 166 -10.29 16.97 -8.91
CA ASP A 166 -11.66 16.81 -9.39
C ASP A 166 -12.01 15.35 -9.75
N ALA A 167 -11.09 14.41 -9.49
CA ALA A 167 -11.35 12.99 -9.73
C ALA A 167 -12.51 12.50 -8.83
N PRO A 168 -13.32 11.53 -9.30
CA PRO A 168 -14.46 11.02 -8.54
C PRO A 168 -14.04 10.16 -7.36
N VAL A 169 -13.48 10.81 -6.34
CA VAL A 169 -12.99 10.17 -5.11
C VAL A 169 -13.80 10.61 -3.91
N ARG A 170 -14.40 9.65 -3.23
CA ARG A 170 -15.11 9.85 -1.97
C ARG A 170 -14.21 9.50 -0.79
N TYR A 171 -13.91 10.48 0.05
CA TYR A 171 -13.03 10.31 1.21
C TYR A 171 -13.85 10.07 2.48
N ILE A 172 -13.54 9.00 3.19
CA ILE A 172 -14.26 8.55 4.39
C ILE A 172 -13.27 8.38 5.53
N VAL A 173 -13.52 9.06 6.64
CA VAL A 173 -12.81 8.84 7.92
C VAL A 173 -13.66 7.90 8.76
N ASP A 174 -13.30 6.61 8.80
CA ASP A 174 -14.08 5.59 9.48
C ASP A 174 -13.29 4.29 9.70
N ASP A 175 -13.80 3.45 10.59
CA ASP A 175 -13.40 2.06 10.73
C ASP A 175 -13.81 1.27 9.48
N CYS A 176 -12.86 0.53 8.88
CA CYS A 176 -13.09 -0.18 7.62
C CYS A 176 -14.17 -1.25 7.72
N ARG A 177 -14.20 -2.03 8.80
CA ARG A 177 -15.25 -3.07 9.01
C ARG A 177 -16.63 -2.44 9.12
N LYS A 178 -16.77 -1.43 9.95
CA LYS A 178 -18.05 -0.71 10.13
C LYS A 178 -18.51 -0.04 8.84
N PHE A 179 -17.56 0.47 8.05
CA PHE A 179 -17.87 1.04 6.74
C PHE A 179 -18.43 -0.03 5.80
N VAL A 180 -17.76 -1.17 5.63
CA VAL A 180 -18.23 -2.28 4.77
C VAL A 180 -19.60 -2.80 5.22
N GLU A 181 -19.82 -2.99 6.51
CA GLU A 181 -21.13 -3.39 7.06
C GLU A 181 -22.25 -2.41 6.69
N ARG A 182 -21.97 -1.10 6.66
CA ARG A 182 -22.93 -0.09 6.19
C ARG A 182 -23.18 -0.14 4.70
N GLU A 183 -22.13 -0.37 3.91
CA GLU A 183 -22.25 -0.49 2.45
C GLU A 183 -23.08 -1.74 2.06
N ILE A 184 -22.95 -2.85 2.78
CA ILE A 184 -23.81 -4.03 2.64
C ILE A 184 -25.29 -3.65 2.87
N ARG A 185 -25.59 -2.96 3.99
CA ARG A 185 -26.98 -2.54 4.31
C ARG A 185 -27.55 -1.56 3.28
N ARG A 186 -26.68 -0.77 2.61
CA ARG A 186 -27.09 0.20 1.58
C ARG A 186 -27.21 -0.43 0.19
N GLY A 187 -26.77 -1.67 0.03
CA GLY A 187 -26.70 -2.35 -1.26
C GLY A 187 -25.66 -1.78 -2.21
N ASN A 188 -24.66 -1.04 -1.71
CA ASN A 188 -23.57 -0.51 -2.55
C ASN A 188 -22.62 -1.63 -2.96
N LYS A 189 -22.15 -1.55 -4.23
CA LYS A 189 -21.28 -2.56 -4.84
C LYS A 189 -20.06 -1.92 -5.49
N TYR A 190 -18.98 -2.70 -5.57
CA TYR A 190 -17.66 -2.31 -6.07
C TYR A 190 -17.12 -3.35 -7.03
N ASP A 191 -16.45 -2.89 -8.07
CA ASP A 191 -15.83 -3.77 -9.07
C ASP A 191 -14.42 -4.17 -8.64
N GLY A 192 -13.74 -3.34 -7.88
CA GLY A 192 -12.42 -3.62 -7.31
C GLY A 192 -12.36 -3.32 -5.82
N ILE A 193 -11.65 -4.17 -5.07
CA ILE A 193 -11.38 -3.95 -3.65
C ILE A 193 -9.88 -4.02 -3.42
N ILE A 194 -9.34 -2.99 -2.76
CA ILE A 194 -7.94 -2.91 -2.32
C ILE A 194 -7.95 -2.84 -0.81
N MET A 195 -7.12 -3.65 -0.15
CA MET A 195 -6.95 -3.59 1.30
C MET A 195 -5.49 -3.79 1.70
N ASP A 196 -5.04 -2.94 2.62
CA ASP A 196 -3.70 -2.98 3.23
C ASP A 196 -3.83 -2.91 4.76
N PRO A 197 -4.44 -3.95 5.37
CA PRO A 197 -4.75 -3.93 6.79
C PRO A 197 -3.47 -3.97 7.64
N PRO A 198 -3.45 -3.26 8.79
CA PRO A 198 -2.32 -3.31 9.70
C PRO A 198 -2.19 -4.71 10.32
N SER A 199 -0.95 -5.12 10.64
CA SER A 199 -0.71 -6.38 11.36
C SER A 199 -1.39 -6.39 12.73
N TYR A 200 -1.40 -5.23 13.40
CA TYR A 200 -2.01 -5.04 14.71
C TYR A 200 -2.64 -3.65 14.81
N GLY A 201 -3.78 -3.56 15.47
CA GLY A 201 -4.47 -2.30 15.76
C GLY A 201 -5.28 -2.37 17.05
N LYS A 202 -5.52 -1.21 17.66
CA LYS A 202 -6.46 -1.05 18.78
C LYS A 202 -7.54 -0.08 18.37
N GLY A 203 -8.79 -0.51 18.49
CA GLY A 203 -9.94 0.36 18.34
C GLY A 203 -10.13 1.30 19.53
N PRO A 204 -10.96 2.35 19.40
CA PRO A 204 -11.17 3.35 20.43
C PRO A 204 -11.86 2.81 21.70
N LYS A 205 -12.51 1.65 21.63
CA LYS A 205 -13.14 0.96 22.76
C LYS A 205 -12.29 -0.21 23.29
N GLY A 206 -11.02 -0.34 22.85
CA GLY A 206 -10.11 -1.41 23.25
C GLY A 206 -10.24 -2.68 22.41
N GLU A 207 -11.00 -2.65 21.31
CA GLU A 207 -11.07 -3.76 20.37
C GLU A 207 -9.67 -4.03 19.80
N ILE A 208 -9.28 -5.29 19.74
CA ILE A 208 -7.98 -5.71 19.21
C ILE A 208 -8.21 -6.25 17.80
N TRP A 209 -7.47 -5.67 16.84
CA TRP A 209 -7.27 -6.19 15.51
C TRP A 209 -5.92 -6.91 15.45
N LYS A 210 -5.92 -8.15 15.04
CA LYS A 210 -4.75 -8.89 14.58
C LYS A 210 -5.09 -9.46 13.21
N LEU A 211 -4.20 -9.25 12.25
CA LEU A 211 -4.48 -9.63 10.86
C LEU A 211 -4.72 -11.12 10.72
N GLU A 212 -3.88 -11.95 11.32
CA GLU A 212 -3.96 -13.41 11.26
C GLU A 212 -5.27 -13.97 11.82
N ASP A 213 -5.88 -13.29 12.79
CA ASP A 213 -7.14 -13.69 13.41
C ASP A 213 -8.38 -13.17 12.65
N ALA A 214 -8.21 -12.08 11.86
CA ALA A 214 -9.35 -11.31 11.35
C ALA A 214 -9.48 -11.30 9.83
N VAL A 215 -8.41 -11.62 9.09
CA VAL A 215 -8.37 -11.40 7.63
C VAL A 215 -9.39 -12.24 6.87
N CYS A 216 -9.59 -13.49 7.25
CA CYS A 216 -10.53 -14.39 6.58
C CYS A 216 -11.96 -13.86 6.70
N ASP A 217 -12.42 -13.57 7.93
CA ASP A 217 -13.74 -12.99 8.18
C ASP A 217 -13.93 -11.63 7.50
N PHE A 218 -12.86 -10.83 7.44
CA PHE A 218 -12.94 -9.52 6.82
C PHE A 218 -13.02 -9.62 5.29
N VAL A 219 -12.33 -10.56 4.66
CA VAL A 219 -12.45 -10.85 3.22
C VAL A 219 -13.84 -11.37 2.91
N SER A 220 -14.38 -12.29 3.72
CA SER A 220 -15.76 -12.79 3.60
C SER A 220 -16.80 -11.67 3.72
N LEU A 221 -16.54 -10.68 4.57
CA LEU A 221 -17.39 -9.49 4.68
C LEU A 221 -17.30 -8.62 3.43
N CYS A 222 -16.10 -8.38 2.93
CA CYS A 222 -15.83 -7.57 1.74
C CYS A 222 -16.38 -8.20 0.45
N GLU A 223 -16.41 -9.54 0.37
CA GLU A 223 -17.02 -10.26 -0.74
C GLU A 223 -18.46 -9.81 -0.99
N LYS A 224 -19.23 -9.56 0.08
CA LYS A 224 -20.64 -9.15 0.00
C LYS A 224 -20.88 -7.79 -0.66
N VAL A 225 -19.84 -6.99 -0.82
CA VAL A 225 -19.91 -5.70 -1.54
C VAL A 225 -19.24 -5.75 -2.91
N LEU A 226 -18.77 -6.90 -3.38
CA LEU A 226 -18.39 -7.08 -4.80
C LEU A 226 -19.63 -6.93 -5.69
N SER A 227 -19.44 -6.36 -6.87
CA SER A 227 -20.48 -6.24 -7.90
C SER A 227 -20.77 -7.60 -8.56
N ASP A 228 -21.81 -7.68 -9.35
CA ASP A 228 -22.15 -8.90 -10.12
C ASP A 228 -21.18 -9.14 -11.29
N ASP A 229 -20.43 -8.10 -11.70
CA ASP A 229 -19.36 -8.15 -12.72
C ASP A 229 -18.04 -7.59 -12.12
N PRO A 230 -17.49 -8.23 -11.08
CA PRO A 230 -16.32 -7.72 -10.38
C PRO A 230 -15.08 -7.80 -11.27
N LEU A 231 -14.05 -7.04 -10.91
CA LEU A 231 -12.81 -6.96 -11.68
C LEU A 231 -11.63 -7.57 -10.94
N PHE A 232 -11.41 -7.13 -9.68
CA PHE A 232 -10.27 -7.63 -8.89
C PHE A 232 -10.47 -7.46 -7.38
N MET A 233 -9.67 -8.22 -6.63
CA MET A 233 -9.42 -7.99 -5.20
C MET A 233 -7.92 -8.08 -4.92
N LEU A 234 -7.42 -7.15 -4.10
CA LEU A 234 -6.03 -7.06 -3.67
C LEU A 234 -5.96 -7.03 -2.14
N ILE A 235 -5.15 -7.91 -1.56
CA ILE A 235 -4.84 -7.93 -0.13
C ILE A 235 -3.33 -7.80 0.03
N ASN A 236 -2.88 -6.84 0.85
CA ASN A 236 -1.50 -6.70 1.25
C ASN A 236 -1.30 -7.13 2.70
N SER A 237 -0.09 -7.55 3.03
CA SER A 237 0.32 -7.83 4.40
C SER A 237 1.80 -7.52 4.62
N TYR A 238 2.08 -6.87 5.74
CA TYR A 238 3.42 -6.66 6.28
C TYR A 238 3.62 -7.44 7.58
N THR A 239 2.77 -8.43 7.83
CA THR A 239 2.82 -9.27 9.03
C THR A 239 3.90 -10.32 8.89
N THR A 240 4.90 -10.28 9.78
CA THR A 240 5.95 -11.30 9.84
C THR A 240 5.34 -12.66 10.16
N GLY A 241 5.72 -13.68 9.37
CA GLY A 241 5.21 -15.05 9.53
C GLY A 241 3.91 -15.36 8.79
N LEU A 242 3.23 -14.37 8.20
CA LEU A 242 2.07 -14.62 7.35
C LEU A 242 2.55 -14.82 5.90
N SER A 243 2.54 -16.06 5.44
CA SER A 243 2.94 -16.43 4.07
C SER A 243 2.01 -15.80 3.02
N PRO A 244 2.53 -15.36 1.86
CA PRO A 244 1.70 -14.98 0.72
C PRO A 244 0.68 -16.05 0.34
N LEU A 245 1.06 -17.33 0.38
CA LEU A 245 0.18 -18.45 0.09
C LEU A 245 -1.02 -18.53 1.04
N THR A 246 -0.86 -18.18 2.32
CA THR A 246 -1.98 -18.15 3.28
C THR A 246 -3.03 -17.14 2.86
N MET A 247 -2.64 -15.94 2.42
CA MET A 247 -3.58 -14.93 1.91
C MET A 247 -4.24 -15.38 0.60
N GLY A 248 -3.49 -16.06 -0.28
CA GLY A 248 -4.03 -16.67 -1.49
C GLY A 248 -5.10 -17.70 -1.17
N TYR A 249 -4.86 -18.55 -0.18
CA TYR A 249 -5.83 -19.53 0.25
C TYR A 249 -7.13 -18.90 0.79
N VAL A 250 -7.02 -17.76 1.50
CA VAL A 250 -8.19 -16.98 1.91
C VAL A 250 -8.97 -16.47 0.70
N LEU A 251 -8.28 -15.94 -0.34
CA LEU A 251 -8.96 -15.55 -1.59
C LEU A 251 -9.60 -16.74 -2.30
N ASP A 252 -8.96 -17.89 -2.32
CA ASP A 252 -9.51 -19.09 -2.95
C ASP A 252 -10.82 -19.53 -2.31
N ILE A 253 -10.90 -19.57 -0.98
CA ILE A 253 -12.10 -20.02 -0.27
C ILE A 253 -13.22 -18.97 -0.24
N GLU A 254 -12.89 -17.68 -0.11
CA GLU A 254 -13.89 -16.62 0.07
C GLU A 254 -14.31 -15.98 -1.26
N ILE A 255 -13.44 -15.94 -2.27
CA ILE A 255 -13.69 -15.23 -3.53
C ILE A 255 -13.76 -16.19 -4.72
N VAL A 256 -12.68 -16.95 -4.99
CA VAL A 256 -12.61 -17.78 -6.20
C VAL A 256 -13.74 -18.82 -6.25
N LYS A 257 -14.04 -19.49 -5.15
CA LYS A 257 -15.14 -20.47 -5.08
C LYS A 257 -16.52 -19.90 -5.42
N LYS A 258 -16.72 -18.58 -5.20
CA LYS A 258 -18.02 -17.92 -5.40
C LYS A 258 -18.11 -17.18 -6.74
N HIS A 259 -17.00 -16.59 -7.17
CA HIS A 259 -16.96 -15.69 -8.33
C HIS A 259 -16.15 -16.24 -9.51
N GLY A 260 -15.49 -17.40 -9.35
CA GLY A 260 -14.53 -17.89 -10.34
C GLY A 260 -13.26 -17.04 -10.37
N GLY A 261 -12.59 -17.00 -11.50
CA GLY A 261 -11.36 -16.24 -11.66
C GLY A 261 -10.14 -16.93 -11.07
N LYS A 262 -9.06 -16.17 -10.89
CA LYS A 262 -7.76 -16.68 -10.44
C LYS A 262 -7.17 -15.82 -9.34
N ALA A 263 -6.72 -16.48 -8.27
CA ALA A 263 -5.89 -15.85 -7.25
C ALA A 263 -4.40 -16.15 -7.50
N GLU A 264 -3.57 -15.13 -7.37
CA GLU A 264 -2.11 -15.22 -7.45
C GLU A 264 -1.49 -14.56 -6.22
N THR A 265 -0.36 -15.07 -5.77
CA THR A 265 0.32 -14.57 -4.58
C THR A 265 1.79 -14.35 -4.84
N GLY A 266 2.37 -13.43 -4.12
CA GLY A 266 3.80 -13.16 -4.20
C GLY A 266 4.27 -12.16 -3.16
N GLU A 267 5.56 -12.12 -2.97
CA GLU A 267 6.22 -11.09 -2.18
C GLU A 267 6.33 -9.80 -2.99
N LEU A 268 6.07 -8.68 -2.32
CA LEU A 268 6.44 -7.35 -2.79
C LEU A 268 7.92 -7.13 -2.55
N ALA A 269 8.63 -6.60 -3.52
CA ALA A 269 10.06 -6.38 -3.42
C ALA A 269 10.51 -5.08 -4.06
N LEU A 270 11.61 -4.56 -3.53
CA LEU A 270 12.35 -3.42 -4.08
C LEU A 270 13.71 -3.89 -4.60
N PRO A 271 14.13 -3.48 -5.81
CA PRO A 271 15.47 -3.76 -6.30
C PRO A 271 16.50 -2.97 -5.50
N VAL A 272 17.58 -3.62 -5.08
CA VAL A 272 18.71 -3.02 -4.35
C VAL A 272 19.82 -2.70 -5.36
N THR A 273 20.12 -1.43 -5.54
CA THR A 273 21.08 -0.98 -6.57
C THR A 273 22.48 -1.52 -6.35
N GLN A 274 22.98 -1.50 -5.11
CA GLN A 274 24.35 -1.91 -4.79
C GLN A 274 24.58 -3.41 -5.02
N THR A 275 23.68 -4.24 -4.56
CA THR A 275 23.84 -5.71 -4.56
C THR A 275 23.23 -6.39 -5.78
N LYS A 276 22.40 -5.69 -6.57
CA LYS A 276 21.57 -6.25 -7.66
C LYS A 276 20.62 -7.35 -7.21
N SER A 277 20.33 -7.44 -5.91
CA SER A 277 19.35 -8.33 -5.30
C SER A 277 18.03 -7.59 -5.03
N PHE A 278 17.13 -8.24 -4.30
CA PHE A 278 15.83 -7.67 -3.97
C PHE A 278 15.63 -7.67 -2.44
N LEU A 279 15.09 -6.57 -1.92
CA LEU A 279 14.61 -6.51 -0.56
C LEU A 279 13.13 -6.95 -0.54
N PRO A 280 12.78 -8.05 0.16
CA PRO A 280 11.39 -8.39 0.40
C PRO A 280 10.79 -7.37 1.37
N CYS A 281 9.64 -6.79 1.01
CA CYS A 281 9.01 -5.72 1.80
C CYS A 281 7.74 -6.18 2.48
N GLY A 282 6.95 -7.01 1.80
CA GLY A 282 5.67 -7.51 2.26
C GLY A 282 5.12 -8.55 1.30
N ALA A 283 3.88 -8.93 1.48
CA ALA A 283 3.22 -9.92 0.66
C ALA A 283 1.93 -9.35 0.05
N SER A 284 1.56 -9.84 -1.15
CA SER A 284 0.29 -9.53 -1.79
C SER A 284 -0.39 -10.81 -2.28
N ALA A 285 -1.71 -10.85 -2.11
CA ALA A 285 -2.59 -11.77 -2.80
C ALA A 285 -3.50 -10.96 -3.74
N ARG A 286 -3.55 -11.35 -4.99
CA ARG A 286 -4.25 -10.69 -6.10
C ARG A 286 -5.25 -11.66 -6.70
N TRP A 287 -6.51 -11.28 -6.74
CA TRP A 287 -7.53 -12.01 -7.48
C TRP A 287 -8.02 -11.19 -8.67
N VAL A 288 -8.23 -11.85 -9.79
CA VAL A 288 -8.85 -11.27 -11.00
C VAL A 288 -10.02 -12.16 -11.38
N ALA A 289 -11.18 -11.55 -11.66
CA ALA A 289 -12.33 -12.27 -12.17
C ALA A 289 -12.08 -12.79 -13.59
N ASP A 290 -12.81 -13.85 -13.97
CA ASP A 290 -12.81 -14.31 -15.36
C ASP A 290 -13.36 -13.21 -16.27
N ASN A 291 -12.74 -13.00 -17.43
CA ASN A 291 -13.30 -12.13 -18.45
C ASN A 291 -14.63 -12.72 -18.95
N LYS A 292 -15.72 -12.05 -18.60
CA LYS A 292 -17.05 -12.36 -19.16
C LYS A 292 -17.31 -11.55 -20.41
#